data_dbb98d468126ab014445aab0b06cc85a
#
_entry.id   dbb98d468126ab014445aab0b06cc85a
#
_cell.length_a   1.000
_cell.length_b   1.000
_cell.length_c   1.000
_cell.angle_alpha   90.00
_cell.angle_beta   90.00
_cell.angle_gamma   90.00
#
_symmetry.space_group_name_H-M   'P 1'
#
loop_
_entity.id
_entity.type
_entity.pdbx_description
1 polymer ?
#
loop_
_entity_poly.entity_id
_entity_poly.type
_entity_poly.pdbx_seq_one_letter_code
_entity_poly.pdbx_strand_id
1 'polypeptide(L)'
;TTMYKLFRTLLLPVAALFAFTAATAQNVSWKSSVEHREGDVYRIVLEASIPAPYHMYDMGPYEGGPNATAIVFTPGDGVTLEGGVEQLSTPERHYDKTFEMEIGTFAGKARFAQQVKLAAAKATVKAAIEWMICDEVSCMPPDDTELTVELTARPGTAAANSTAAVS
;
A
#
# COMPACT_ATOMS: atom_id res chain seq x y z
N THR A 1 77.05 16.77 26.86
CA THR A 1 75.75 17.23 27.42
C THR A 1 74.73 17.35 26.32
N THR A 2 73.95 16.33 26.18
CA THR A 2 73.06 16.13 25.01
C THR A 2 71.63 16.47 25.42
N MET A 3 71.10 17.54 24.80
CA MET A 3 69.70 17.93 24.97
C MET A 3 68.84 17.14 23.97
N TYR A 4 68.07 16.20 24.46
CA TYR A 4 67.01 15.56 23.67
C TYR A 4 65.72 16.38 23.80
N LYS A 5 65.36 17.07 22.73
CA LYS A 5 64.06 17.71 22.60
C LYS A 5 63.01 16.63 22.31
N LEU A 6 62.12 16.43 23.24
CA LEU A 6 60.91 15.62 23.06
C LEU A 6 60.00 16.24 22.03
N PHE A 7 59.87 15.60 20.85
CA PHE A 7 58.82 15.87 19.90
C PHE A 7 57.59 15.09 20.36
N ARG A 8 56.68 15.78 20.99
CA ARG A 8 55.37 15.25 21.40
C ARG A 8 54.47 15.35 20.20
N THR A 9 54.39 14.28 19.38
CA THR A 9 53.46 14.17 18.25
C THR A 9 52.03 14.05 18.79
N LEU A 10 51.28 15.10 18.62
CA LEU A 10 49.87 15.17 18.97
C LEU A 10 49.09 14.44 17.86
N LEU A 11 48.77 13.18 18.08
CA LEU A 11 47.87 12.40 17.24
C LEU A 11 46.41 12.87 17.52
N LEU A 12 45.91 13.70 16.63
CA LEU A 12 44.48 14.02 16.60
C LEU A 12 43.72 12.82 16.00
N PRO A 13 42.71 12.28 16.68
CA PRO A 13 41.85 11.28 16.08
C PRO A 13 40.93 11.96 15.06
N VAL A 14 41.11 11.63 13.79
CA VAL A 14 40.16 11.97 12.75
C VAL A 14 38.91 11.13 12.98
N ALA A 15 37.93 11.71 13.65
CA ALA A 15 36.60 11.12 13.74
C ALA A 15 35.95 11.22 12.35
N ALA A 16 36.01 10.13 11.60
CA ALA A 16 35.27 9.99 10.37
C ALA A 16 33.77 9.96 10.71
N LEU A 17 33.09 11.09 10.49
CA LEU A 17 31.64 11.13 10.49
C LEU A 17 31.16 10.29 9.28
N PHE A 18 30.80 9.04 9.54
CA PHE A 18 29.97 8.29 8.60
C PHE A 18 28.58 8.93 8.59
N ALA A 19 28.33 9.80 7.62
CA ALA A 19 26.99 10.22 7.30
C ALA A 19 26.24 8.98 6.79
N PHE A 20 25.44 8.36 7.64
CA PHE A 20 24.43 7.40 7.21
C PHE A 20 23.42 8.18 6.37
N THR A 21 23.60 8.16 5.05
CA THR A 21 22.50 8.50 4.14
C THR A 21 21.47 7.40 4.30
N ALA A 22 20.37 7.69 5.00
CA ALA A 22 19.21 6.85 4.95
C ALA A 22 18.80 6.74 3.48
N ALA A 23 19.04 5.58 2.87
CA ALA A 23 18.46 5.27 1.57
C ALA A 23 16.95 5.33 1.76
N THR A 24 16.32 6.37 1.27
CA THR A 24 14.86 6.43 1.21
C THR A 24 14.43 5.27 0.32
N ALA A 25 13.67 4.34 0.91
CA ALA A 25 13.12 3.24 0.15
C ALA A 25 12.32 3.81 -1.02
N GLN A 26 12.74 3.50 -2.25
CA GLN A 26 12.10 3.95 -3.49
C GLN A 26 10.85 3.10 -3.80
N ASN A 27 10.26 2.49 -2.77
CA ASN A 27 9.13 1.59 -2.89
C ASN A 27 7.89 2.18 -2.25
N VAL A 28 6.74 1.89 -2.88
CA VAL A 28 5.43 2.17 -2.30
C VAL A 28 5.25 1.30 -1.05
N SER A 29 4.83 1.90 0.03
CA SER A 29 4.42 1.16 1.22
C SER A 29 2.90 1.08 1.31
N TRP A 30 2.39 -0.11 1.65
CA TRP A 30 0.97 -0.39 1.75
C TRP A 30 0.58 -0.69 3.18
N LYS A 31 -0.59 -0.21 3.57
CA LYS A 31 -1.24 -0.57 4.84
C LYS A 31 -2.72 -0.80 4.61
N SER A 32 -3.30 -1.63 5.47
CA SER A 32 -4.74 -1.90 5.47
C SER A 32 -5.39 -1.41 6.75
N SER A 33 -6.67 -1.09 6.66
CA SER A 33 -7.55 -0.82 7.79
C SER A 33 -8.93 -1.36 7.51
N VAL A 34 -9.73 -1.56 8.56
CA VAL A 34 -11.09 -2.05 8.45
C VAL A 34 -12.03 -1.04 9.07
N GLU A 35 -13.03 -0.62 8.30
CA GLU A 35 -14.10 0.27 8.71
C GLU A 35 -15.40 -0.54 8.84
N HIS A 36 -16.07 -0.46 9.99
CA HIS A 36 -17.43 -1.00 10.11
C HIS A 36 -18.41 -0.03 9.44
N ARG A 37 -19.33 -0.56 8.65
CA ARG A 37 -20.37 0.23 7.98
C ARG A 37 -21.69 0.10 8.73
N GLU A 38 -22.40 -0.97 8.51
CA GLU A 38 -23.65 -1.27 9.21
C GLU A 38 -23.85 -2.78 9.30
N GLY A 39 -24.50 -3.28 10.34
CA GLY A 39 -24.77 -4.70 10.51
C GLY A 39 -23.51 -5.55 10.42
N ASP A 40 -23.50 -6.49 9.47
CA ASP A 40 -22.39 -7.39 9.15
C ASP A 40 -21.51 -6.87 8.00
N VAL A 41 -21.75 -5.65 7.53
CA VAL A 41 -21.02 -5.03 6.42
C VAL A 41 -19.82 -4.24 6.92
N TYR A 42 -18.68 -4.49 6.33
CA TYR A 42 -17.39 -3.85 6.59
C TYR A 42 -16.77 -3.35 5.28
N ARG A 43 -15.85 -2.42 5.39
CA ARG A 43 -15.04 -1.94 4.29
C ARG A 43 -13.58 -2.15 4.65
N ILE A 44 -12.86 -2.88 3.82
CA ILE A 44 -11.40 -2.95 3.88
C ILE A 44 -10.86 -1.78 3.07
N VAL A 45 -9.99 -0.98 3.68
CA VAL A 45 -9.33 0.14 3.02
C VAL A 45 -7.84 -0.17 2.92
N LEU A 46 -7.30 -0.05 1.71
CA LEU A 46 -5.87 -0.12 1.43
C LEU A 46 -5.36 1.30 1.18
N GLU A 47 -4.27 1.67 1.79
CA GLU A 47 -3.60 2.95 1.57
C GLU A 47 -2.18 2.72 1.11
N ALA A 48 -1.85 3.25 -0.06
CA ALA A 48 -0.50 3.36 -0.59
C ALA A 48 0.15 4.67 -0.13
N SER A 49 1.40 4.61 0.30
CA SER A 49 2.26 5.77 0.46
C SER A 49 3.32 5.74 -0.63
N ILE A 50 3.28 6.74 -1.52
CA ILE A 50 4.08 6.82 -2.73
C ILE A 50 5.20 7.83 -2.47
N PRO A 51 6.48 7.41 -2.53
CA PRO A 51 7.60 8.31 -2.26
C PRO A 51 7.78 9.33 -3.39
N ALA A 52 8.08 10.58 -3.04
CA ALA A 52 8.49 11.58 -4.04
C ALA A 52 9.86 11.19 -4.64
N PRO A 53 10.13 11.44 -5.93
CA PRO A 53 9.30 12.16 -6.89
C PRO A 53 8.33 11.29 -7.70
N TYR A 54 8.12 10.04 -7.29
CA TYR A 54 7.34 9.06 -8.06
C TYR A 54 5.84 9.34 -8.02
N HIS A 55 5.18 8.88 -9.08
CA HIS A 55 3.73 8.73 -9.18
C HIS A 55 3.39 7.27 -9.51
N MET A 56 2.27 6.79 -9.03
CA MET A 56 1.75 5.44 -9.25
C MET A 56 0.55 5.52 -10.19
N TYR A 57 0.44 4.60 -11.15
CA TYR A 57 -0.71 4.55 -12.06
C TYR A 57 -1.98 4.13 -11.33
N ASP A 58 -3.12 4.67 -11.77
CA ASP A 58 -4.43 4.27 -11.26
C ASP A 58 -4.83 2.86 -11.75
N MET A 59 -6.06 2.45 -11.48
CA MET A 59 -6.51 1.10 -11.82
C MET A 59 -6.85 0.91 -13.32
N GLY A 60 -6.65 1.91 -14.16
CA GLY A 60 -6.90 1.82 -15.60
C GLY A 60 -8.34 1.45 -15.98
N PRO A 61 -8.54 0.59 -16.98
CA PRO A 61 -7.56 -0.22 -17.72
C PRO A 61 -6.78 0.56 -18.80
N TYR A 62 -5.58 0.11 -19.11
CA TYR A 62 -4.70 0.70 -20.12
C TYR A 62 -4.22 -0.35 -21.12
N GLU A 63 -4.97 -0.58 -22.20
CA GLU A 63 -4.57 -1.50 -23.27
C GLU A 63 -3.38 -0.93 -24.05
N GLY A 64 -2.24 -1.62 -24.00
CA GLY A 64 -1.00 -1.17 -24.64
C GLY A 64 -0.30 0.00 -23.92
N GLY A 65 -0.80 0.38 -22.75
CA GLY A 65 -0.26 1.45 -21.93
C GLY A 65 0.58 0.95 -20.75
N PRO A 66 0.72 1.79 -19.71
CA PRO A 66 1.46 1.44 -18.51
C PRO A 66 0.76 0.34 -17.70
N ASN A 67 1.52 -0.34 -16.85
CA ASN A 67 0.95 -1.29 -15.89
C ASN A 67 0.09 -0.53 -14.85
N ALA A 68 -1.23 -0.70 -14.96
CA ALA A 68 -2.17 -0.16 -14.00
C ALA A 68 -2.01 -0.84 -12.63
N THR A 69 -2.38 -0.14 -11.56
CA THR A 69 -2.51 -0.76 -10.25
C THR A 69 -3.61 -1.82 -10.28
N ALA A 70 -3.28 -3.05 -9.90
CA ALA A 70 -4.20 -4.16 -9.82
C ALA A 70 -4.33 -4.61 -8.37
N ILE A 71 -5.56 -4.83 -7.91
CA ILE A 71 -5.86 -5.27 -6.55
C ILE A 71 -6.86 -6.42 -6.63
N VAL A 72 -6.48 -7.57 -6.08
CA VAL A 72 -7.31 -8.77 -6.04
C VAL A 72 -7.51 -9.18 -4.59
N PHE A 73 -8.77 -9.18 -4.14
CA PHE A 73 -9.13 -9.69 -2.81
C PHE A 73 -9.54 -11.15 -2.89
N THR A 74 -9.01 -11.96 -2.00
CA THR A 74 -9.38 -13.36 -1.82
C THR A 74 -9.97 -13.53 -0.43
N PRO A 75 -11.30 -13.77 -0.32
CA PRO A 75 -11.94 -13.96 0.96
C PRO A 75 -11.59 -15.30 1.57
N GLY A 76 -11.40 -15.35 2.89
CA GLY A 76 -11.35 -16.58 3.67
C GLY A 76 -12.75 -17.04 4.06
N ASP A 77 -12.81 -18.09 4.89
CA ASP A 77 -14.09 -18.62 5.38
C ASP A 77 -14.85 -17.59 6.21
N GLY A 78 -16.16 -17.53 6.03
CA GLY A 78 -17.05 -16.65 6.79
C GLY A 78 -17.06 -15.19 6.36
N VAL A 79 -16.48 -14.86 5.22
CA VAL A 79 -16.54 -13.53 4.63
C VAL A 79 -16.84 -13.62 3.13
N THR A 80 -17.62 -12.67 2.63
CA THR A 80 -17.99 -12.54 1.22
C THR A 80 -17.63 -11.16 0.70
N LEU A 81 -17.05 -11.08 -0.49
CA LEU A 81 -16.83 -9.80 -1.16
C LEU A 81 -18.15 -9.25 -1.71
N GLU A 82 -18.36 -7.95 -1.58
CA GLU A 82 -19.51 -7.25 -2.15
C GLU A 82 -19.04 -6.17 -3.12
N GLY A 83 -19.46 -6.29 -4.39
CA GLY A 83 -19.02 -5.40 -5.45
C GLY A 83 -17.54 -5.57 -5.82
N GLY A 84 -17.03 -4.62 -6.58
CA GLY A 84 -15.64 -4.55 -6.99
C GLY A 84 -14.79 -3.65 -6.08
N VAL A 85 -13.51 -3.58 -6.39
CA VAL A 85 -12.60 -2.64 -5.74
C VAL A 85 -12.97 -1.20 -6.14
N GLU A 86 -13.13 -0.34 -5.14
CA GLU A 86 -13.39 1.08 -5.32
C GLU A 86 -12.07 1.87 -5.21
N GLN A 87 -11.85 2.77 -6.14
CA GLN A 87 -10.77 3.75 -6.05
C GLN A 87 -11.27 4.97 -5.29
N LEU A 88 -10.84 5.14 -4.02
CA LEU A 88 -11.31 6.23 -3.16
C LEU A 88 -10.58 7.54 -3.43
N SER A 89 -9.34 7.48 -3.91
CA SER A 89 -8.59 8.66 -4.32
C SER A 89 -8.91 9.02 -5.75
N THR A 90 -8.97 10.33 -6.06
CA THR A 90 -9.12 10.83 -7.42
C THR A 90 -7.74 10.93 -8.08
N PRO A 91 -7.47 10.21 -9.18
CA PRO A 91 -6.21 10.33 -9.88
C PRO A 91 -6.10 11.67 -10.59
N GLU A 92 -4.90 12.18 -10.71
CA GLU A 92 -4.59 13.24 -11.66
C GLU A 92 -4.55 12.65 -13.07
N ARG A 93 -5.34 13.23 -14.00
CA ARG A 93 -5.43 12.74 -15.38
C ARG A 93 -4.64 13.64 -16.30
N HIS A 94 -3.85 13.03 -17.17
CA HIS A 94 -3.08 13.73 -18.19
C HIS A 94 -2.88 12.84 -19.43
N TYR A 95 -2.62 13.47 -20.56
CA TYR A 95 -2.27 12.77 -21.78
C TYR A 95 -0.78 12.41 -21.76
N ASP A 96 -0.51 11.12 -21.79
CA ASP A 96 0.86 10.59 -21.88
C ASP A 96 1.27 10.43 -23.34
N LYS A 97 2.37 11.09 -23.73
CA LYS A 97 2.87 11.07 -25.12
C LYS A 97 3.57 9.77 -25.49
N THR A 98 4.07 9.03 -24.49
CA THR A 98 4.77 7.76 -24.70
C THR A 98 3.79 6.65 -25.06
N PHE A 99 2.67 6.64 -24.35
CA PHE A 99 1.61 5.65 -24.56
C PHE A 99 0.49 6.16 -25.48
N GLU A 100 0.53 7.44 -25.86
CA GLU A 100 -0.47 8.10 -26.73
C GLU A 100 -1.92 7.96 -26.21
N MET A 101 -2.11 8.03 -24.89
CA MET A 101 -3.39 7.90 -24.23
C MET A 101 -3.52 8.75 -22.99
N GLU A 102 -4.77 8.96 -22.52
CA GLU A 102 -5.01 9.54 -21.20
C GLU A 102 -4.77 8.50 -20.11
N ILE A 103 -3.98 8.86 -19.12
CA ILE A 103 -3.68 8.05 -17.95
C ILE A 103 -3.98 8.81 -16.67
N GLY A 104 -4.27 8.07 -15.60
CA GLY A 104 -4.45 8.61 -14.27
C GLY A 104 -3.29 8.19 -13.36
N THR A 105 -2.82 9.11 -12.55
CA THR A 105 -1.73 8.86 -11.61
C THR A 105 -2.03 9.40 -10.22
N PHE A 106 -1.38 8.81 -9.22
CA PHE A 106 -1.40 9.27 -7.85
C PHE A 106 0.01 9.66 -7.40
N ALA A 107 0.10 10.73 -6.63
CA ALA A 107 1.32 11.15 -5.94
C ALA A 107 1.07 11.19 -4.43
N GLY A 108 2.09 10.88 -3.63
CA GLY A 108 2.02 10.90 -2.17
C GLY A 108 1.17 9.80 -1.57
N LYS A 109 -0.14 9.78 -1.81
CA LYS A 109 -1.05 8.79 -1.26
C LYS A 109 -2.15 8.39 -2.24
N ALA A 110 -2.51 7.10 -2.20
CA ALA A 110 -3.68 6.58 -2.90
C ALA A 110 -4.45 5.63 -1.99
N ARG A 111 -5.78 5.65 -2.06
CA ARG A 111 -6.66 4.82 -1.25
C ARG A 111 -7.62 4.05 -2.13
N PHE A 112 -7.81 2.79 -1.76
CA PHE A 112 -8.69 1.84 -2.43
C PHE A 112 -9.52 1.12 -1.38
N ALA A 113 -10.69 0.62 -1.75
CA ALA A 113 -11.54 -0.10 -0.81
C ALA A 113 -12.25 -1.29 -1.44
N GLN A 114 -12.55 -2.27 -0.59
CA GLN A 114 -13.41 -3.40 -0.91
C GLN A 114 -14.44 -3.56 0.18
N GLN A 115 -15.72 -3.56 -0.20
CA GLN A 115 -16.79 -3.89 0.72
C GLN A 115 -16.88 -5.40 0.91
N VAL A 116 -17.12 -5.80 2.14
CA VAL A 116 -17.23 -7.22 2.53
C VAL A 116 -18.36 -7.42 3.53
N LYS A 117 -18.92 -8.62 3.52
CA LYS A 117 -19.90 -9.07 4.48
C LYS A 117 -19.32 -10.18 5.35
N LEU A 118 -19.34 -9.97 6.67
CA LEU A 118 -18.74 -10.88 7.64
C LEU A 118 -19.83 -11.71 8.34
N ALA A 119 -19.84 -13.01 8.07
CA ALA A 119 -20.80 -13.96 8.65
C ALA A 119 -20.23 -14.73 9.86
N ALA A 120 -18.94 -14.58 10.14
CA ALA A 120 -18.25 -15.24 11.26
C ALA A 120 -17.81 -14.20 12.32
N ALA A 121 -17.47 -14.68 13.52
CA ALA A 121 -16.92 -13.83 14.56
C ALA A 121 -15.56 -13.23 14.17
N LYS A 122 -14.78 -14.00 13.43
CA LYS A 122 -13.50 -13.57 12.84
C LYS A 122 -13.32 -14.22 11.46
N ALA A 123 -12.69 -13.50 10.57
CA ALA A 123 -12.30 -14.00 9.26
C ALA A 123 -11.05 -13.24 8.77
N THR A 124 -10.41 -13.77 7.74
CA THR A 124 -9.30 -13.14 7.07
C THR A 124 -9.61 -12.93 5.60
N VAL A 125 -9.07 -11.85 5.03
CA VAL A 125 -9.12 -11.56 3.60
C VAL A 125 -7.71 -11.24 3.14
N LYS A 126 -7.25 -11.88 2.07
CA LYS A 126 -5.98 -11.55 1.44
C LYS A 126 -6.20 -10.51 0.37
N ALA A 127 -5.28 -9.55 0.26
CA ALA A 127 -5.23 -8.56 -0.79
C ALA A 127 -3.90 -8.69 -1.53
N ALA A 128 -3.91 -9.20 -2.73
CA ALA A 128 -2.77 -9.19 -3.63
C ALA A 128 -2.79 -7.89 -4.42
N ILE A 129 -1.69 -7.16 -4.40
CA ILE A 129 -1.57 -5.82 -4.96
C ILE A 129 -0.36 -5.80 -5.89
N GLU A 130 -0.54 -5.33 -7.10
CA GLU A 130 0.52 -5.09 -8.08
C GLU A 130 0.46 -3.62 -8.51
N TRP A 131 1.62 -2.97 -8.67
CA TRP A 131 1.70 -1.57 -9.09
C TRP A 131 2.98 -1.28 -9.86
N MET A 132 3.00 -0.13 -10.53
CA MET A 132 4.19 0.45 -11.14
C MET A 132 4.28 1.93 -10.79
N ILE A 133 5.48 2.40 -10.52
CA ILE A 133 5.77 3.82 -10.28
C ILE A 133 6.78 4.35 -11.27
N CYS A 134 6.57 5.61 -11.66
CA CYS A 134 7.47 6.34 -12.56
C CYS A 134 7.78 7.72 -12.00
N ASP A 135 8.94 8.25 -12.31
CA ASP A 135 9.21 9.68 -12.24
C ASP A 135 9.15 10.30 -13.66
N GLU A 136 9.61 11.53 -13.83
CA GLU A 136 9.59 12.20 -15.14
C GLU A 136 10.58 11.62 -16.16
N VAL A 137 11.49 10.76 -15.73
CA VAL A 137 12.60 10.24 -16.54
C VAL A 137 12.50 8.74 -16.78
N SER A 138 12.06 7.99 -15.78
CA SER A 138 12.10 6.53 -15.78
C SER A 138 11.00 5.89 -14.95
N CYS A 139 10.68 4.65 -15.29
CA CYS A 139 9.80 3.80 -14.51
C CYS A 139 10.59 2.74 -13.76
N MET A 140 10.18 2.46 -12.54
CA MET A 140 10.65 1.28 -11.82
C MET A 140 9.98 0.02 -12.39
N PRO A 141 10.62 -1.14 -12.32
CA PRO A 141 9.92 -2.38 -12.64
C PRO A 141 8.63 -2.51 -11.83
N PRO A 142 7.59 -3.18 -12.35
CA PRO A 142 6.41 -3.53 -11.57
C PRO A 142 6.80 -4.25 -10.29
N ASP A 143 6.12 -3.93 -9.21
CA ASP A 143 6.33 -4.52 -7.88
C ASP A 143 4.99 -5.04 -7.34
N ASP A 144 5.04 -5.95 -6.39
CA ASP A 144 3.85 -6.56 -5.81
C ASP A 144 3.98 -6.79 -4.30
N THR A 145 2.84 -6.95 -3.65
CA THR A 145 2.75 -7.36 -2.25
C THR A 145 1.44 -8.08 -1.96
N GLU A 146 1.41 -8.89 -0.92
CA GLU A 146 0.19 -9.48 -0.37
C GLU A 146 -0.02 -9.02 1.07
N LEU A 147 -1.17 -8.48 1.38
CA LEU A 147 -1.59 -8.13 2.73
C LEU A 147 -2.64 -9.14 3.21
N THR A 148 -2.53 -9.55 4.47
CA THR A 148 -3.58 -10.31 5.15
C THR A 148 -4.33 -9.37 6.09
N VAL A 149 -5.64 -9.23 5.87
CA VAL A 149 -6.52 -8.36 6.63
C VAL A 149 -7.38 -9.22 7.54
N GLU A 150 -7.29 -8.96 8.84
CA GLU A 150 -8.14 -9.62 9.84
C GLU A 150 -9.40 -8.80 10.08
N LEU A 151 -10.57 -9.48 10.03
CA LEU A 151 -11.86 -8.92 10.37
C LEU A 151 -12.36 -9.55 11.67
N THR A 152 -12.94 -8.72 12.52
CA THR A 152 -13.58 -9.15 13.75
C THR A 152 -14.98 -8.53 13.84
N ALA A 153 -15.98 -9.36 14.03
CA ALA A 153 -17.36 -8.90 14.19
C ALA A 153 -17.50 -8.00 15.42
N ARG A 154 -18.25 -6.91 15.29
CA ARG A 154 -18.61 -6.10 16.45
C ARG A 154 -19.54 -6.90 17.39
N PRO A 155 -19.41 -6.75 18.71
CA PRO A 155 -20.35 -7.32 19.65
C PRO A 155 -21.78 -6.82 19.34
N GLY A 156 -22.72 -7.76 19.16
CA GLY A 156 -24.13 -7.46 18.87
C GLY A 156 -24.56 -7.65 17.40
N THR A 157 -23.64 -7.81 16.45
CA THR A 157 -23.99 -8.06 15.03
C THR A 157 -24.13 -9.54 14.69
N ALA A 158 -23.56 -10.44 15.50
CA ALA A 158 -23.53 -11.89 15.23
C ALA A 158 -24.80 -12.65 15.68
N ALA A 159 -25.84 -11.98 16.20
CA ALA A 159 -26.99 -12.66 16.82
C ALA A 159 -28.27 -12.73 15.96
N ALA A 160 -28.28 -12.20 14.74
CA ALA A 160 -29.54 -12.08 13.98
C ALA A 160 -29.87 -13.24 13.03
N ASN A 161 -28.97 -14.20 12.80
CA ASN A 161 -29.19 -15.27 11.81
C ASN A 161 -29.20 -16.71 12.35
N SER A 162 -29.46 -16.92 13.64
CA SER A 162 -29.50 -18.28 14.20
C SER A 162 -30.87 -18.73 14.69
N THR A 163 -31.98 -18.20 14.15
CA THR A 163 -33.31 -18.71 14.57
C THR A 163 -34.29 -18.65 13.42
N ALA A 164 -34.17 -19.61 12.51
CA ALA A 164 -35.30 -20.03 11.67
C ALA A 164 -35.04 -21.38 11.03
N ALA A 165 -35.10 -22.43 11.78
CA ALA A 165 -35.41 -23.77 11.25
C ALA A 165 -35.80 -24.71 12.41
N VAL A 166 -37.03 -24.62 12.88
CA VAL A 166 -37.77 -25.77 13.47
C VAL A 166 -39.26 -25.48 13.29
N SER A 167 -39.89 -26.12 12.36
CA SER A 167 -41.14 -26.85 12.41
C SER A 167 -41.52 -27.35 11.04
#